data_e87c0b8f718c0ee0cf1cb24225304a9b
#
_entry.id   e87c0b8f718c0ee0cf1cb24225304a9b
#
_cell.length_a   1.000
_cell.length_b   1.000
_cell.length_c   1.000
_cell.angle_alpha   90.00
_cell.angle_beta   90.00
_cell.angle_gamma   90.00
#
_symmetry.space_group_name_H-M   'P 1'
#
loop_
_entity.id
_entity.type
_entity.pdbx_description
1 polymer ?
#
loop_
_entity_poly.entity_id
_entity_poly.type
_entity_poly.pdbx_seq_one_letter_code
_entity_poly.pdbx_strand_id
1 'polypeptide(L)'
;MIVLVATAALVCIAGALVATHWPYSERMVVPSLEDTFKTRVMARQFRRFYFPSPGCEADEVVLAHPENRAGAPPLATVRRMTIRGRYIDLLFRPSHIETIQLDGLQVRVPPPSERNFSEQSDSASSKATIGFVVVKNATLEIASEERKEPLRFEIHDLRLTSVAAGTPVNYEVRMTNPVPRGELESEGTFGPWTDGRLEGTPLHGSVKFTDGQLDDLAGIGGTLQSELKFRGTLDSVDIKGSATSTDFHLKTTQHRISLAAQFEVLLNALKGEARIQQVNAKMGQTPFRVQGSVAKNAKVGRRETVLDFAIPRGRVEDALWLFNTAAKPPMIGPASGSAHVRIPKFGAGFLKGLELNGKFEIADGGFQKDTQAKMNHLSARAQGIKIDAGNEPAEVTTEALDSDVMIRKGSAYFPELFFMIPGAHARLQGTYDLDSHEVKMQGNLWTLATISQDSDGIKSILLKPIDPLFKRKHSGARVGITLSGDVDNPKIGVILTRDKTPTATDTQ
;
A
#
# COMPACT_ATOMS: atom_id res chain seq x y z
N MET A 1 -69.79 27.32 26.65
CA MET A 1 -70.07 26.31 25.59
C MET A 1 -69.67 26.76 24.20
N ILE A 2 -69.96 27.96 23.73
CA ILE A 2 -69.61 28.45 22.37
C ILE A 2 -68.14 28.55 22.18
N VAL A 3 -67.32 28.98 23.16
CA VAL A 3 -65.82 29.04 23.00
C VAL A 3 -65.18 27.65 22.87
N LEU A 4 -65.71 26.66 23.60
CA LEU A 4 -65.21 25.27 23.51
C LEU A 4 -65.49 24.63 22.15
N VAL A 5 -66.67 24.92 21.58
CA VAL A 5 -67.02 24.43 20.24
C VAL A 5 -66.18 25.13 19.13
N ALA A 6 -65.95 26.43 19.28
CA ALA A 6 -65.10 27.18 18.34
C ALA A 6 -63.64 26.75 18.40
N THR A 7 -63.07 26.49 19.57
CA THR A 7 -61.70 25.95 19.71
C THR A 7 -61.61 24.53 19.18
N ALA A 8 -62.60 23.67 19.43
CA ALA A 8 -62.60 22.33 18.83
C ALA A 8 -62.67 22.32 17.29
N ALA A 9 -63.50 23.19 16.69
CA ALA A 9 -63.62 23.38 15.27
C ALA A 9 -62.34 23.92 14.66
N LEU A 10 -61.65 24.85 15.33
CA LEU A 10 -60.38 25.42 14.86
C LEU A 10 -59.25 24.39 14.93
N VAL A 11 -59.20 23.53 15.94
CA VAL A 11 -58.25 22.41 16.04
C VAL A 11 -58.52 21.35 14.97
N CYS A 12 -59.81 21.05 14.69
CA CYS A 12 -60.19 20.13 13.62
C CYS A 12 -59.81 20.67 12.22
N ILE A 13 -60.04 21.96 11.97
CA ILE A 13 -59.66 22.61 10.70
C ILE A 13 -58.14 22.68 10.58
N ALA A 14 -57.41 23.05 11.63
CA ALA A 14 -55.95 23.03 11.63
C ALA A 14 -55.40 21.61 11.42
N GLY A 15 -55.97 20.60 12.06
CA GLY A 15 -55.64 19.20 11.88
C GLY A 15 -55.91 18.69 10.47
N ALA A 16 -57.03 19.08 9.85
CA ALA A 16 -57.36 18.74 8.47
C ALA A 16 -56.42 19.43 7.47
N LEU A 17 -56.08 20.69 7.66
CA LEU A 17 -55.12 21.44 6.85
C LEU A 17 -53.73 20.83 6.94
N VAL A 18 -53.27 20.46 8.14
CA VAL A 18 -52.01 19.75 8.33
C VAL A 18 -52.03 18.37 7.65
N ALA A 19 -53.13 17.62 7.77
CA ALA A 19 -53.27 16.30 7.18
C ALA A 19 -53.29 16.33 5.64
N THR A 20 -53.83 17.38 5.03
CA THR A 20 -53.90 17.55 3.57
C THR A 20 -52.62 18.11 2.97
N HIS A 21 -51.84 18.88 3.72
CA HIS A 21 -50.59 19.48 3.30
C HIS A 21 -49.36 18.83 3.93
N TRP A 22 -49.49 17.58 4.35
CA TRP A 22 -48.44 16.83 5.04
C TRP A 22 -47.20 16.62 4.14
N PRO A 23 -46.04 17.23 4.45
CA PRO A 23 -44.85 17.17 3.57
C PRO A 23 -44.19 15.78 3.52
N TYR A 24 -44.50 14.91 4.49
CA TYR A 24 -44.00 13.55 4.57
C TYR A 24 -44.94 12.51 3.92
N SER A 25 -45.66 12.89 2.87
CA SER A 25 -46.48 11.96 2.10
C SER A 25 -45.70 11.33 0.98
N GLU A 26 -46.08 10.13 0.56
CA GLU A 26 -45.44 9.44 -0.61
C GLU A 26 -45.43 10.34 -1.87
N ARG A 27 -46.56 11.04 -2.10
CA ARG A 27 -46.72 11.98 -3.24
C ARG A 27 -45.74 13.17 -3.22
N MET A 28 -45.17 13.48 -2.06
CA MET A 28 -44.17 14.56 -1.92
C MET A 28 -42.75 14.04 -1.84
N VAL A 29 -42.53 12.96 -1.07
CA VAL A 29 -41.21 12.42 -0.80
C VAL A 29 -40.61 11.70 -2.04
N VAL A 30 -41.40 10.84 -2.71
CA VAL A 30 -40.91 10.08 -3.85
C VAL A 30 -40.53 10.99 -5.02
N PRO A 31 -41.38 11.93 -5.49
CA PRO A 31 -40.99 12.85 -6.56
C PRO A 31 -39.80 13.76 -6.18
N SER A 32 -39.70 14.17 -4.90
CA SER A 32 -38.54 14.95 -4.45
C SER A 32 -37.25 14.17 -4.52
N LEU A 33 -37.26 12.88 -4.20
CA LEU A 33 -36.11 11.98 -4.38
C LEU A 33 -35.81 11.75 -5.88
N GLU A 34 -36.84 11.54 -6.71
CA GLU A 34 -36.67 11.39 -8.16
C GLU A 34 -36.07 12.63 -8.79
N ASP A 35 -36.51 13.82 -8.39
CA ASP A 35 -35.97 15.08 -8.87
C ASP A 35 -34.50 15.29 -8.40
N THR A 36 -34.22 14.95 -7.16
CA THR A 36 -32.86 15.07 -6.58
C THR A 36 -31.87 14.13 -7.24
N PHE A 37 -32.25 12.86 -7.42
CA PHE A 37 -31.36 11.84 -7.97
C PHE A 37 -31.46 11.67 -9.49
N LYS A 38 -32.40 12.38 -10.14
CA LYS A 38 -32.69 12.30 -11.59
C LYS A 38 -32.91 10.83 -12.06
N THR A 39 -33.47 10.02 -11.20
CA THR A 39 -33.74 8.60 -11.45
C THR A 39 -35.08 8.20 -10.87
N ARG A 40 -35.67 7.12 -11.39
CA ARG A 40 -36.94 6.58 -10.89
C ARG A 40 -36.74 5.96 -9.50
N VAL A 41 -37.58 6.35 -8.55
CA VAL A 41 -37.59 5.86 -7.18
C VAL A 41 -38.84 5.04 -6.92
N MET A 42 -38.67 3.82 -6.44
CA MET A 42 -39.76 2.91 -6.06
C MET A 42 -39.62 2.56 -4.59
N ALA A 43 -40.74 2.59 -3.86
CA ALA A 43 -40.84 2.12 -2.49
C ALA A 43 -41.94 1.04 -2.41
N ARG A 44 -41.67 -0.07 -1.74
CA ARG A 44 -42.63 -1.16 -1.62
C ARG A 44 -43.74 -0.88 -0.63
N GLN A 45 -43.38 -0.29 0.48
CA GLN A 45 -44.32 0.11 1.54
C GLN A 45 -43.99 1.52 2.00
N PHE A 46 -44.99 2.35 2.13
CA PHE A 46 -44.87 3.73 2.63
C PHE A 46 -45.88 3.95 3.77
N ARG A 47 -45.35 4.31 4.96
CA ARG A 47 -46.12 4.56 6.15
C ARG A 47 -45.87 5.97 6.67
N ARG A 48 -46.92 6.69 7.06
CA ARG A 48 -46.85 7.98 7.69
C ARG A 48 -47.10 7.81 9.19
N PHE A 49 -46.39 8.55 9.98
CA PHE A 49 -46.62 8.63 11.43
C PHE A 49 -46.68 10.09 11.87
N TYR A 50 -47.48 10.31 12.89
CA TYR A 50 -47.74 11.64 13.39
C TYR A 50 -47.21 11.84 14.81
N PHE A 51 -47.08 10.81 15.60
CA PHE A 51 -46.65 10.87 16.99
C PHE A 51 -45.51 9.88 17.25
N PRO A 52 -44.48 10.23 18.11
CA PRO A 52 -44.30 11.48 18.85
C PRO A 52 -43.77 12.66 18.01
N SER A 53 -43.24 12.42 16.83
CA SER A 53 -42.79 13.43 15.86
C SER A 53 -43.42 13.18 14.50
N PRO A 54 -43.63 14.22 13.65
CA PRO A 54 -44.12 14.04 12.31
C PRO A 54 -43.11 13.35 11.42
N GLY A 55 -43.54 12.43 10.54
CA GLY A 55 -42.60 11.76 9.66
C GLY A 55 -43.21 10.68 8.76
N CYS A 56 -42.32 9.96 8.10
CA CYS A 56 -42.66 8.80 7.29
C CYS A 56 -41.57 7.73 7.35
N GLU A 57 -41.96 6.52 7.01
CA GLU A 57 -41.10 5.37 6.88
C GLU A 57 -41.40 4.71 5.52
N ALA A 58 -40.37 4.39 4.76
CA ALA A 58 -40.45 3.67 3.51
C ALA A 58 -39.56 2.43 3.58
N ASP A 59 -40.12 1.28 3.27
CA ASP A 59 -39.40 0.01 3.20
C ASP A 59 -39.10 -0.37 1.74
N GLU A 60 -37.94 -1.00 1.53
CA GLU A 60 -37.43 -1.46 0.22
C GLU A 60 -37.43 -0.35 -0.85
N VAL A 61 -36.76 0.75 -0.53
CA VAL A 61 -36.59 1.86 -1.49
C VAL A 61 -35.52 1.50 -2.50
N VAL A 62 -35.85 1.60 -3.80
CA VAL A 62 -34.96 1.26 -4.92
C VAL A 62 -34.80 2.48 -5.80
N LEU A 63 -33.56 2.88 -6.03
CA LEU A 63 -33.19 3.90 -7.02
C LEU A 63 -32.75 3.17 -8.29
N ALA A 64 -33.54 3.26 -9.35
CA ALA A 64 -33.27 2.60 -10.61
C ALA A 64 -32.03 3.17 -11.32
N HIS A 65 -31.50 2.45 -12.29
CA HIS A 65 -30.42 2.98 -13.13
C HIS A 65 -30.97 4.07 -14.06
N PRO A 66 -30.29 5.22 -14.23
CA PRO A 66 -30.78 6.35 -15.04
C PRO A 66 -31.09 5.97 -16.48
N GLU A 67 -30.31 5.08 -17.08
CA GLU A 67 -30.43 4.69 -18.48
C GLU A 67 -31.53 3.65 -18.75
N ASN A 68 -32.33 3.27 -17.76
CA ASN A 68 -33.45 2.31 -17.89
C ASN A 68 -33.10 1.03 -18.68
N ARG A 69 -31.84 0.57 -18.59
CA ARG A 69 -31.37 -0.67 -19.24
C ARG A 69 -32.06 -1.85 -18.58
N ALA A 70 -32.83 -2.59 -19.34
CA ALA A 70 -33.48 -3.82 -18.87
C ALA A 70 -32.41 -4.81 -18.35
N GLY A 71 -32.49 -5.14 -17.05
CA GLY A 71 -31.54 -6.04 -16.39
C GLY A 71 -30.32 -5.37 -15.74
N ALA A 72 -30.14 -4.05 -15.83
CA ALA A 72 -29.10 -3.37 -15.08
C ALA A 72 -29.45 -3.36 -13.57
N PRO A 73 -28.50 -3.66 -12.68
CA PRO A 73 -28.74 -3.57 -11.24
C PRO A 73 -29.01 -2.12 -10.83
N PRO A 74 -29.84 -1.90 -9.78
CA PRO A 74 -30.13 -0.56 -9.29
C PRO A 74 -28.89 0.16 -8.80
N LEU A 75 -28.86 1.49 -8.89
CA LEU A 75 -27.77 2.32 -8.36
C LEU A 75 -27.68 2.26 -6.84
N ALA A 76 -28.84 2.29 -6.20
CA ALA A 76 -28.92 2.16 -4.74
C ALA A 76 -30.20 1.46 -4.31
N THR A 77 -30.11 0.74 -3.23
CA THR A 77 -31.25 0.16 -2.51
C THR A 77 -31.15 0.48 -1.05
N VAL A 78 -32.28 0.74 -0.39
CA VAL A 78 -32.34 1.00 1.05
C VAL A 78 -33.40 0.07 1.64
N ARG A 79 -33.02 -0.75 2.60
CA ARG A 79 -33.94 -1.64 3.27
C ARG A 79 -35.03 -0.87 3.99
N ARG A 80 -34.65 0.17 4.73
CA ARG A 80 -35.57 1.05 5.44
C ARG A 80 -35.06 2.48 5.48
N MET A 81 -35.92 3.40 5.08
CA MET A 81 -35.70 4.84 5.18
C MET A 81 -36.71 5.44 6.12
N THR A 82 -36.27 6.17 7.14
CA THR A 82 -37.13 6.88 8.07
C THR A 82 -36.81 8.36 8.03
N ILE A 83 -37.81 9.19 7.78
CA ILE A 83 -37.70 10.65 7.80
C ILE A 83 -38.47 11.17 8.96
N ARG A 84 -37.86 12.02 9.78
CA ARG A 84 -38.48 12.64 10.94
C ARG A 84 -38.29 14.15 10.89
N GLY A 85 -39.33 14.88 11.24
CA GLY A 85 -39.32 16.32 11.42
C GLY A 85 -39.77 16.72 12.80
N ARG A 86 -39.86 18.03 13.04
CA ARG A 86 -40.42 18.63 14.24
C ARG A 86 -41.66 19.40 13.88
N TYR A 87 -42.68 19.38 14.74
CA TYR A 87 -43.91 20.13 14.50
C TYR A 87 -43.69 21.65 14.38
N ILE A 88 -42.75 22.19 15.14
CA ILE A 88 -42.39 23.59 15.06
C ILE A 88 -41.82 23.99 13.69
N ASP A 89 -41.04 23.07 13.06
CA ASP A 89 -40.41 23.30 11.75
C ASP A 89 -41.47 23.26 10.65
N LEU A 90 -42.54 22.46 10.77
CA LEU A 90 -43.64 22.46 9.81
C LEU A 90 -44.35 23.82 9.72
N LEU A 91 -44.35 24.59 10.80
CA LEU A 91 -45.00 25.91 10.86
C LEU A 91 -44.06 27.03 10.42
N PHE A 92 -42.79 26.98 10.82
CA PHE A 92 -41.86 28.09 10.68
C PHE A 92 -40.71 27.80 9.67
N ARG A 93 -40.42 26.53 9.38
CA ARG A 93 -39.33 26.08 8.49
C ARG A 93 -39.75 24.86 7.70
N PRO A 94 -40.73 24.95 6.79
CA PRO A 94 -41.30 23.79 6.09
C PRO A 94 -40.32 22.99 5.27
N SER A 95 -39.14 23.57 4.93
CA SER A 95 -38.05 22.93 4.21
C SER A 95 -37.01 22.26 5.12
N HIS A 96 -37.23 22.28 6.46
CA HIS A 96 -36.31 21.66 7.41
C HIS A 96 -36.73 20.25 7.79
N ILE A 97 -35.82 19.28 7.59
CA ILE A 97 -35.92 17.89 8.01
C ILE A 97 -34.99 17.70 9.21
N GLU A 98 -35.49 17.23 10.33
CA GLU A 98 -34.63 17.01 11.50
C GLU A 98 -33.69 15.86 11.29
N THR A 99 -34.23 14.69 10.87
CA THR A 99 -33.40 13.47 10.74
C THR A 99 -33.86 12.61 9.56
N ILE A 100 -32.89 12.12 8.80
CA ILE A 100 -33.07 11.05 7.84
C ILE A 100 -32.24 9.86 8.34
N GLN A 101 -32.89 8.74 8.57
CA GLN A 101 -32.22 7.48 8.93
C GLN A 101 -32.36 6.48 7.79
N LEU A 102 -31.22 5.91 7.35
CA LEU A 102 -31.14 4.89 6.31
C LEU A 102 -30.53 3.62 6.95
N ASP A 103 -31.26 2.52 6.86
CA ASP A 103 -30.77 1.21 7.31
C ASP A 103 -30.69 0.24 6.15
N GLY A 104 -29.52 -0.43 6.04
CA GLY A 104 -29.27 -1.38 4.96
C GLY A 104 -29.15 -0.72 3.58
N LEU A 105 -28.53 0.47 3.52
CA LEU A 105 -28.23 1.15 2.24
C LEU A 105 -27.18 0.36 1.48
N GLN A 106 -27.46 0.04 0.23
CA GLN A 106 -26.49 -0.53 -0.71
C GLN A 106 -26.33 0.43 -1.88
N VAL A 107 -25.11 0.88 -2.13
CA VAL A 107 -24.76 1.77 -3.23
C VAL A 107 -23.78 1.05 -4.15
N ARG A 108 -24.07 1.06 -5.44
CA ARG A 108 -23.20 0.49 -6.45
C ARG A 108 -22.69 1.58 -7.38
N VAL A 109 -21.38 1.78 -7.39
CA VAL A 109 -20.71 2.72 -8.30
C VAL A 109 -20.19 1.91 -9.50
N PRO A 110 -20.70 2.14 -10.71
CA PRO A 110 -20.26 1.44 -11.91
C PRO A 110 -18.80 1.81 -12.28
N PRO A 111 -18.14 1.01 -13.14
CA PRO A 111 -16.80 1.33 -13.63
C PRO A 111 -16.78 2.66 -14.39
N PRO A 112 -15.62 3.34 -14.49
CA PRO A 112 -15.51 4.67 -15.12
C PRO A 112 -16.05 4.74 -16.55
N SER A 113 -15.91 3.69 -17.34
CA SER A 113 -16.43 3.60 -18.70
C SER A 113 -17.96 3.62 -18.81
N GLU A 114 -18.65 3.23 -17.73
CA GLU A 114 -20.12 3.19 -17.65
C GLU A 114 -20.70 4.40 -16.91
N ARG A 115 -19.84 5.32 -16.40
CA ARG A 115 -20.26 6.53 -15.70
C ARG A 115 -20.60 7.63 -16.70
N ASN A 116 -21.79 7.63 -17.20
CA ASN A 116 -22.34 8.78 -17.92
C ASN A 116 -22.81 9.81 -16.88
N PHE A 117 -21.87 10.53 -16.25
CA PHE A 117 -22.22 11.76 -15.56
C PHE A 117 -22.55 12.76 -16.67
N SER A 118 -23.82 12.81 -17.08
CA SER A 118 -24.29 13.94 -17.89
C SER A 118 -23.98 15.21 -17.09
N GLU A 119 -23.25 16.15 -17.70
CA GLU A 119 -22.86 17.46 -17.16
C GLU A 119 -24.06 18.36 -16.80
N GLN A 120 -25.28 17.84 -16.87
CA GLN A 120 -26.53 18.52 -16.58
C GLN A 120 -27.05 18.17 -15.19
N SER A 121 -26.26 18.43 -14.15
CA SER A 121 -26.83 18.79 -12.86
C SER A 121 -27.05 20.31 -12.88
N ASP A 122 -28.07 20.78 -13.53
CA ASP A 122 -28.74 21.99 -13.05
C ASP A 122 -29.20 21.66 -11.62
N SER A 123 -28.35 21.92 -10.66
CA SER A 123 -28.63 21.84 -9.25
C SER A 123 -29.69 22.89 -8.98
N ALA A 124 -30.96 22.53 -9.20
CA ALA A 124 -32.03 23.26 -8.58
C ALA A 124 -31.66 23.30 -7.09
N SER A 125 -31.24 24.45 -6.62
CA SER A 125 -30.77 24.63 -5.25
C SER A 125 -31.91 24.19 -4.32
N SER A 126 -31.84 22.94 -3.87
CA SER A 126 -32.79 22.42 -2.89
C SER A 126 -32.70 23.31 -1.67
N LYS A 127 -33.78 24.03 -1.36
CA LYS A 127 -33.87 24.85 -0.14
C LYS A 127 -34.01 23.98 1.10
N ALA A 128 -33.98 22.66 0.94
CA ALA A 128 -34.10 21.72 2.05
C ALA A 128 -32.83 21.75 2.90
N THR A 129 -33.02 21.81 4.20
CA THR A 129 -31.94 21.66 5.17
C THR A 129 -32.26 20.43 6.03
N ILE A 130 -31.21 19.61 6.28
CA ILE A 130 -31.33 18.38 7.06
C ILE A 130 -30.40 18.50 8.27
N GLY A 131 -30.96 18.35 9.47
CA GLY A 131 -30.19 18.39 10.70
C GLY A 131 -29.19 17.25 10.79
N PHE A 132 -29.69 16.01 10.64
CA PHE A 132 -28.90 14.80 10.73
C PHE A 132 -29.26 13.78 9.62
N VAL A 133 -28.25 13.17 9.03
CA VAL A 133 -28.42 11.94 8.25
C VAL A 133 -27.65 10.83 8.97
N VAL A 134 -28.33 9.76 9.31
CA VAL A 134 -27.75 8.58 9.99
C VAL A 134 -27.90 7.37 9.08
N VAL A 135 -26.80 6.78 8.70
CA VAL A 135 -26.76 5.57 7.87
C VAL A 135 -26.20 4.43 8.70
N LYS A 136 -26.90 3.30 8.73
CA LYS A 136 -26.49 2.09 9.44
C LYS A 136 -26.44 0.89 8.49
N ASN A 137 -25.47 0.00 8.73
CA ASN A 137 -25.35 -1.26 7.99
C ASN A 137 -25.38 -1.05 6.47
N ALA A 138 -24.59 -0.10 5.97
CA ALA A 138 -24.54 0.19 4.55
C ALA A 138 -23.36 -0.53 3.86
N THR A 139 -23.53 -0.72 2.57
CA THR A 139 -22.50 -1.30 1.70
C THR A 139 -22.27 -0.38 0.51
N LEU A 140 -21.00 -0.01 0.26
CA LEU A 140 -20.58 0.71 -0.93
C LEU A 140 -19.75 -0.22 -1.81
N GLU A 141 -20.28 -0.56 -2.98
CA GLU A 141 -19.57 -1.37 -3.98
C GLU A 141 -19.01 -0.45 -5.07
N ILE A 142 -17.70 -0.50 -5.30
CA ILE A 142 -17.04 0.27 -6.35
C ILE A 142 -16.46 -0.69 -7.39
N ALA A 143 -17.06 -0.72 -8.56
CA ALA A 143 -16.57 -1.52 -9.68
C ALA A 143 -15.40 -0.82 -10.38
N SER A 144 -14.46 -1.60 -10.89
CA SER A 144 -13.29 -1.15 -11.62
C SER A 144 -13.02 -2.05 -12.82
N GLU A 145 -12.57 -1.48 -13.94
CA GLU A 145 -12.16 -2.25 -15.12
C GLU A 145 -10.95 -3.15 -14.87
N GLU A 146 -10.14 -2.79 -13.87
CA GLU A 146 -8.91 -3.51 -13.55
C GLU A 146 -9.13 -4.72 -12.61
N ARG A 147 -10.31 -4.80 -11.97
CA ARG A 147 -10.65 -5.87 -11.01
C ARG A 147 -11.88 -6.63 -11.47
N LYS A 148 -11.83 -7.96 -11.35
CA LYS A 148 -12.99 -8.82 -11.64
C LYS A 148 -14.11 -8.63 -10.62
N GLU A 149 -13.76 -8.39 -9.35
CA GLU A 149 -14.69 -8.17 -8.25
C GLU A 149 -14.65 -6.71 -7.80
N PRO A 150 -15.81 -6.11 -7.50
CA PRO A 150 -15.89 -4.75 -6.99
C PRO A 150 -15.24 -4.65 -5.60
N LEU A 151 -14.71 -3.48 -5.26
CA LEU A 151 -14.33 -3.16 -3.88
C LEU A 151 -15.59 -2.93 -3.08
N ARG A 152 -15.75 -3.67 -1.97
CA ARG A 152 -16.91 -3.62 -1.11
C ARG A 152 -16.54 -3.05 0.27
N PHE A 153 -16.94 -1.81 0.51
CA PHE A 153 -16.81 -1.14 1.79
C PHE A 153 -18.04 -1.43 2.66
N GLU A 154 -17.84 -1.92 3.87
CA GLU A 154 -18.92 -2.17 4.82
C GLU A 154 -18.99 -1.00 5.80
N ILE A 155 -20.00 -0.15 5.67
CA ILE A 155 -20.20 1.04 6.50
C ILE A 155 -21.11 0.66 7.67
N HIS A 156 -20.56 0.63 8.88
CA HIS A 156 -21.29 0.27 10.10
C HIS A 156 -22.17 1.42 10.55
N ASP A 157 -21.56 2.60 10.65
CA ASP A 157 -22.22 3.86 10.99
C ASP A 157 -21.66 5.00 10.16
N LEU A 158 -22.55 5.82 9.60
CA LEU A 158 -22.21 7.11 9.01
C LEU A 158 -23.20 8.14 9.56
N ARG A 159 -22.68 9.22 10.10
CA ARG A 159 -23.45 10.36 10.59
C ARG A 159 -23.03 11.61 9.85
N LEU A 160 -24.00 12.29 9.24
CA LEU A 160 -23.80 13.60 8.65
C LEU A 160 -24.61 14.62 9.45
N THR A 161 -24.03 15.80 9.65
CA THR A 161 -24.70 16.90 10.37
C THR A 161 -24.65 18.18 9.54
N SER A 162 -25.69 19.01 9.69
CA SER A 162 -25.81 20.31 9.00
C SER A 162 -25.82 20.18 7.47
N VAL A 163 -26.60 19.25 6.96
CA VAL A 163 -26.67 18.99 5.49
C VAL A 163 -27.57 20.01 4.83
N ALA A 164 -26.97 20.98 4.13
CA ALA A 164 -27.69 21.96 3.34
C ALA A 164 -26.88 22.37 2.12
N ALA A 165 -27.55 22.81 1.06
CA ALA A 165 -26.90 23.33 -0.12
C ALA A 165 -26.01 24.54 0.22
N GLY A 166 -24.80 24.58 -0.32
CA GLY A 166 -23.89 25.69 -0.12
C GLY A 166 -23.22 25.77 1.27
N THR A 167 -23.40 24.77 2.11
CA THR A 167 -22.75 24.69 3.44
C THR A 167 -21.84 23.49 3.58
N PRO A 168 -20.79 23.58 4.41
CA PRO A 168 -19.99 22.41 4.73
C PRO A 168 -20.81 21.38 5.53
N VAL A 169 -20.64 20.11 5.24
CA VAL A 169 -21.26 18.99 5.94
C VAL A 169 -20.22 18.33 6.84
N ASN A 170 -20.54 18.21 8.12
CA ASN A 170 -19.70 17.42 9.02
C ASN A 170 -20.06 15.94 8.91
N TYR A 171 -19.06 15.08 8.99
CA TYR A 171 -19.27 13.64 8.95
C TYR A 171 -18.46 12.91 10.02
N GLU A 172 -19.00 11.81 10.46
CA GLU A 172 -18.35 10.78 11.26
C GLU A 172 -18.69 9.43 10.64
N VAL A 173 -17.69 8.59 10.38
CA VAL A 173 -17.89 7.28 9.75
C VAL A 173 -17.04 6.20 10.41
N ARG A 174 -17.64 5.02 10.60
CA ARG A 174 -16.95 3.77 10.94
C ARG A 174 -17.28 2.74 9.89
N MET A 175 -16.23 2.13 9.32
CA MET A 175 -16.39 1.16 8.25
C MET A 175 -15.24 0.16 8.22
N THR A 176 -15.49 -1.00 7.61
CA THR A 176 -14.45 -1.95 7.25
C THR A 176 -13.95 -1.65 5.84
N ASN A 177 -12.65 -1.38 5.73
CA ASN A 177 -11.96 -1.21 4.45
C ASN A 177 -11.73 -2.59 3.79
N PRO A 178 -11.97 -2.76 2.47
CA PRO A 178 -11.85 -4.06 1.84
C PRO A 178 -10.41 -4.52 1.54
N VAL A 179 -9.48 -3.60 1.22
CA VAL A 179 -8.09 -3.95 0.83
C VAL A 179 -7.12 -2.81 1.16
N PRO A 180 -6.17 -3.00 2.06
CA PRO A 180 -6.10 -4.11 3.00
C PRO A 180 -7.32 -4.10 3.93
N ARG A 181 -7.84 -5.27 4.30
CA ARG A 181 -8.99 -5.36 5.20
C ARG A 181 -8.61 -4.84 6.57
N GLY A 182 -9.46 -3.99 7.16
CA GLY A 182 -9.23 -3.40 8.48
C GLY A 182 -10.32 -2.42 8.84
N GLU A 183 -10.33 -1.99 10.09
CA GLU A 183 -11.30 -1.03 10.61
C GLU A 183 -10.84 0.40 10.37
N LEU A 184 -11.75 1.22 9.85
CA LEU A 184 -11.49 2.62 9.54
C LEU A 184 -12.51 3.49 10.27
N GLU A 185 -12.00 4.44 11.03
CA GLU A 185 -12.77 5.53 11.63
C GLU A 185 -12.30 6.86 11.03
N SER A 186 -13.24 7.68 10.61
CA SER A 186 -12.92 8.99 10.04
C SER A 186 -13.96 10.03 10.47
N GLU A 187 -13.48 11.23 10.74
CA GLU A 187 -14.30 12.39 11.04
C GLU A 187 -13.76 13.62 10.31
N GLY A 188 -14.65 14.55 9.99
CA GLY A 188 -14.23 15.77 9.32
C GLY A 188 -15.37 16.56 8.73
N THR A 189 -15.01 17.43 7.79
CA THR A 189 -15.96 18.22 7.02
C THR A 189 -15.70 18.08 5.53
N PHE A 190 -16.77 18.20 4.78
CA PHE A 190 -16.78 18.08 3.33
C PHE A 190 -17.70 19.16 2.73
N GLY A 191 -17.24 19.83 1.69
CA GLY A 191 -17.99 20.88 1.03
C GLY A 191 -17.73 22.30 1.59
N PRO A 192 -18.49 23.32 1.13
CA PRO A 192 -19.59 23.18 0.15
C PRO A 192 -19.05 22.80 -1.24
N TRP A 193 -19.79 22.00 -1.97
CA TRP A 193 -19.57 21.85 -3.41
C TRP A 193 -20.35 22.91 -4.16
N THR A 194 -19.74 23.53 -5.17
CA THR A 194 -20.31 24.62 -5.93
C THR A 194 -20.62 24.11 -7.35
N ASP A 195 -21.86 24.35 -7.81
CA ASP A 195 -22.31 24.22 -9.21
C ASP A 195 -21.98 22.90 -9.91
N GLY A 196 -22.24 21.77 -9.25
CA GLY A 196 -22.09 20.43 -9.86
C GLY A 196 -20.64 20.00 -10.12
N ARG A 197 -19.66 20.84 -9.83
CA ARG A 197 -18.24 20.51 -9.95
C ARG A 197 -17.69 19.99 -8.63
N LEU A 198 -17.12 18.78 -8.67
CA LEU A 198 -16.45 18.18 -7.51
C LEU A 198 -15.03 18.76 -7.31
N GLU A 199 -14.44 19.29 -8.36
CA GLU A 199 -13.15 20.00 -8.31
C GLU A 199 -13.24 21.22 -7.41
N GLY A 200 -12.21 21.45 -6.62
CA GLY A 200 -12.21 22.57 -5.67
C GLY A 200 -13.11 22.39 -4.45
N THR A 201 -13.84 21.27 -4.30
CA THR A 201 -14.63 20.99 -3.10
C THR A 201 -13.73 20.85 -1.89
N PRO A 202 -13.86 21.72 -0.86
CA PRO A 202 -13.02 21.64 0.34
C PRO A 202 -13.31 20.40 1.16
N LEU A 203 -12.26 19.86 1.77
CA LEU A 203 -12.38 18.78 2.75
C LEU A 203 -11.27 18.85 3.78
N HIS A 204 -11.55 18.46 5.00
CA HIS A 204 -10.56 18.26 6.03
C HIS A 204 -11.08 17.26 7.07
N GLY A 205 -10.17 16.56 7.71
CA GLY A 205 -10.52 15.57 8.70
C GLY A 205 -9.35 14.73 9.15
N SER A 206 -9.69 13.67 9.87
CA SER A 206 -8.78 12.66 10.37
C SER A 206 -9.26 11.26 10.00
N VAL A 207 -8.30 10.35 9.89
CA VAL A 207 -8.56 8.92 9.70
C VAL A 207 -7.72 8.15 10.69
N LYS A 208 -8.34 7.19 11.35
CA LYS A 208 -7.68 6.14 12.12
C LYS A 208 -7.99 4.80 11.46
N PHE A 209 -6.94 4.06 11.13
CA PHE A 209 -7.02 2.75 10.51
C PHE A 209 -6.35 1.73 11.41
N THR A 210 -7.08 0.70 11.79
CA THR A 210 -6.62 -0.34 12.71
C THR A 210 -6.83 -1.72 12.10
N ASP A 211 -6.03 -2.68 12.56
CA ASP A 211 -6.11 -4.09 12.17
C ASP A 211 -6.04 -4.33 10.65
N GLY A 212 -5.31 -3.45 9.94
CA GLY A 212 -5.12 -3.54 8.50
C GLY A 212 -4.33 -4.79 8.11
N GLN A 213 -4.95 -5.74 7.42
CA GLN A 213 -4.35 -7.01 7.02
C GLN A 213 -3.50 -6.82 5.76
N LEU A 214 -2.19 -6.61 5.92
CA LEU A 214 -1.27 -6.48 4.78
C LEU A 214 -1.19 -7.74 3.94
N ASP A 215 -1.62 -8.88 4.48
CA ASP A 215 -1.72 -10.15 3.77
C ASP A 215 -2.70 -10.11 2.58
N ASP A 216 -3.62 -9.16 2.54
CA ASP A 216 -4.48 -8.91 1.39
C ASP A 216 -3.72 -8.30 0.20
N LEU A 217 -2.51 -7.79 0.44
CA LEU A 217 -1.63 -7.24 -0.58
C LEU A 217 -0.67 -8.30 -1.11
N ALA A 218 -0.28 -8.15 -2.37
CA ALA A 218 0.65 -9.09 -2.98
C ALA A 218 2.07 -8.90 -2.42
N GLY A 219 2.71 -10.00 -2.02
CA GLY A 219 4.12 -10.05 -1.66
C GLY A 219 4.46 -9.66 -0.23
N ILE A 220 3.57 -9.01 0.50
CA ILE A 220 3.80 -8.57 1.89
C ILE A 220 2.73 -9.10 2.84
N GLY A 221 3.02 -9.10 4.13
CA GLY A 221 2.10 -9.48 5.19
C GLY A 221 2.39 -8.73 6.48
N GLY A 222 1.49 -8.94 7.46
CA GLY A 222 1.52 -8.28 8.77
C GLY A 222 0.32 -7.40 9.03
N THR A 223 0.28 -6.79 10.21
CA THR A 223 -0.82 -5.95 10.66
C THR A 223 -0.45 -4.47 10.61
N LEU A 224 -1.24 -3.67 9.92
CA LEU A 224 -1.03 -2.23 9.75
C LEU A 224 -1.92 -1.43 10.70
N GLN A 225 -1.33 -0.44 11.35
CA GLN A 225 -2.03 0.63 12.04
C GLN A 225 -1.61 1.98 11.46
N SER A 226 -2.54 2.89 11.25
CA SER A 226 -2.23 4.21 10.69
C SER A 226 -3.16 5.27 11.24
N GLU A 227 -2.60 6.45 11.50
CA GLU A 227 -3.35 7.66 11.82
C GLU A 227 -2.89 8.76 10.89
N LEU A 228 -3.86 9.46 10.30
CA LEU A 228 -3.56 10.55 9.39
C LEU A 228 -4.57 11.69 9.52
N LYS A 229 -4.13 12.87 9.10
CA LYS A 229 -4.95 14.06 8.90
C LYS A 229 -4.87 14.48 7.45
N PHE A 230 -5.96 14.98 6.94
CA PHE A 230 -6.03 15.48 5.57
C PHE A 230 -6.74 16.82 5.50
N ARG A 231 -6.36 17.64 4.53
CA ARG A 231 -6.95 18.94 4.24
C ARG A 231 -6.71 19.34 2.79
N GLY A 232 -7.57 20.18 2.26
CA GLY A 232 -7.42 20.71 0.90
C GLY A 232 -8.73 20.64 0.12
N THR A 233 -8.62 20.27 -1.13
CA THR A 233 -9.75 20.09 -2.05
C THR A 233 -9.68 18.71 -2.70
N LEU A 234 -10.78 18.18 -3.23
CA LEU A 234 -10.82 16.83 -3.83
C LEU A 234 -9.78 16.60 -4.93
N ASP A 235 -9.39 17.63 -5.64
CA ASP A 235 -8.35 17.60 -6.67
C ASP A 235 -6.93 17.80 -6.08
N SER A 236 -6.81 18.25 -4.83
CA SER A 236 -5.53 18.52 -4.16
C SER A 236 -5.63 18.36 -2.65
N VAL A 237 -5.55 17.14 -2.16
CA VAL A 237 -5.63 16.77 -0.74
C VAL A 237 -4.22 16.61 -0.17
N ASP A 238 -3.85 17.44 0.80
CA ASP A 238 -2.63 17.29 1.59
C ASP A 238 -2.88 16.31 2.73
N ILE A 239 -2.15 15.21 2.77
CA ILE A 239 -2.29 14.14 3.75
C ILE A 239 -0.99 14.01 4.52
N LYS A 240 -1.08 14.03 5.86
CA LYS A 240 0.05 13.81 6.78
C LYS A 240 -0.35 12.77 7.81
N GLY A 241 0.55 11.82 8.06
CA GLY A 241 0.23 10.76 9.00
C GLY A 241 1.41 9.88 9.37
N SER A 242 1.08 8.86 10.14
CA SER A 242 1.99 7.80 10.54
C SER A 242 1.38 6.43 10.26
N ALA A 243 2.23 5.45 10.05
CA ALA A 243 1.86 4.06 9.88
C ALA A 243 2.85 3.17 10.62
N THR A 244 2.37 2.11 11.26
CA THR A 244 3.18 1.16 12.00
C THR A 244 2.72 -0.27 11.74
N SER A 245 3.69 -1.19 11.71
CA SER A 245 3.45 -2.63 11.73
C SER A 245 4.53 -3.27 12.60
N THR A 246 4.15 -4.11 13.53
CA THR A 246 5.10 -4.80 14.42
C THR A 246 5.58 -6.12 13.84
N ASP A 247 4.88 -6.63 12.84
CA ASP A 247 5.02 -7.96 12.26
C ASP A 247 5.10 -7.95 10.73
N PHE A 248 5.56 -6.80 10.17
CA PHE A 248 5.77 -6.68 8.73
C PHE A 248 6.71 -7.78 8.21
N HIS A 249 6.37 -8.42 7.12
CA HIS A 249 7.18 -9.46 6.51
C HIS A 249 6.92 -9.56 4.99
N LEU A 250 7.86 -10.16 4.27
CA LEU A 250 7.63 -10.63 2.92
C LEU A 250 7.03 -12.04 2.97
N LYS A 251 6.06 -12.33 2.11
CA LYS A 251 5.43 -13.67 2.04
C LYS A 251 6.40 -14.77 1.62
N THR A 252 7.49 -14.42 0.96
CA THR A 252 8.53 -15.35 0.54
C THR A 252 9.41 -15.83 1.68
N THR A 253 9.74 -14.95 2.65
CA THR A 253 10.67 -15.25 3.73
C THR A 253 10.00 -15.48 5.08
N GLN A 254 8.81 -14.91 5.29
CA GLN A 254 8.03 -14.98 6.54
C GLN A 254 8.73 -14.38 7.77
N HIS A 255 9.89 -13.74 7.61
CA HIS A 255 10.61 -13.11 8.70
C HIS A 255 9.96 -11.78 9.08
N ARG A 256 9.49 -11.70 10.32
CA ARG A 256 8.80 -10.52 10.84
C ARG A 256 9.79 -9.47 11.32
N ILE A 257 9.52 -8.22 10.94
CA ILE A 257 10.30 -7.05 11.34
C ILE A 257 9.37 -5.87 11.65
N SER A 258 9.75 -5.02 12.58
CA SER A 258 8.98 -3.80 12.85
C SER A 258 9.19 -2.77 11.74
N LEU A 259 8.09 -2.13 11.32
CA LEU A 259 8.07 -1.04 10.35
C LEU A 259 7.32 0.14 10.95
N ALA A 260 7.92 1.32 10.94
CA ALA A 260 7.27 2.56 11.34
C ALA A 260 7.58 3.63 10.30
N ALA A 261 6.58 4.43 9.93
CA ALA A 261 6.70 5.47 8.94
C ALA A 261 5.93 6.72 9.33
N GLN A 262 6.46 7.88 8.99
CA GLN A 262 5.77 9.17 8.91
C GLN A 262 5.76 9.60 7.47
N PHE A 263 4.62 10.05 6.97
CA PHE A 263 4.44 10.34 5.56
C PHE A 263 3.70 11.65 5.29
N GLU A 264 4.07 12.28 4.17
CA GLU A 264 3.38 13.42 3.58
C GLU A 264 3.08 13.09 2.12
N VAL A 265 1.80 13.16 1.75
CA VAL A 265 1.30 12.78 0.43
C VAL A 265 0.33 13.83 -0.07
N LEU A 266 0.50 14.24 -1.32
CA LEU A 266 -0.48 15.05 -2.05
C LEU A 266 -1.30 14.11 -2.94
N LEU A 267 -2.61 14.05 -2.70
CA LEU A 267 -3.55 13.17 -3.38
C LEU A 267 -4.50 13.97 -4.28
N ASN A 268 -4.63 13.60 -5.54
CA ASN A 268 -5.76 13.98 -6.37
C ASN A 268 -6.81 12.85 -6.27
N ALA A 269 -7.84 13.06 -5.44
CA ALA A 269 -8.85 12.03 -5.18
C ALA A 269 -9.74 11.75 -6.41
N LEU A 270 -9.93 12.74 -7.30
CA LEU A 270 -10.73 12.60 -8.51
C LEU A 270 -10.05 11.71 -9.55
N LYS A 271 -8.73 11.86 -9.72
CA LYS A 271 -7.92 11.06 -10.64
C LYS A 271 -7.38 9.78 -9.99
N GLY A 272 -7.34 9.73 -8.64
CA GLY A 272 -6.68 8.68 -7.88
C GLY A 272 -5.17 8.66 -8.11
N GLU A 273 -4.56 9.82 -8.26
CA GLU A 273 -3.12 10.02 -8.42
C GLU A 273 -2.55 10.60 -7.13
N ALA A 274 -1.38 10.11 -6.71
CA ALA A 274 -0.74 10.56 -5.49
C ALA A 274 0.72 10.92 -5.75
N ARG A 275 1.17 12.02 -5.15
CA ARG A 275 2.58 12.38 -5.06
C ARG A 275 3.04 12.19 -3.62
N ILE A 276 3.94 11.25 -3.44
CA ILE A 276 4.59 10.98 -2.16
C ILE A 276 5.71 12.00 -2.02
N GLN A 277 5.48 13.03 -1.21
CA GLN A 277 6.43 14.14 -1.04
C GLN A 277 7.58 13.69 -0.18
N GLN A 278 7.28 13.04 0.94
CA GLN A 278 8.28 12.52 1.86
C GLN A 278 7.67 11.40 2.72
N VAL A 279 8.43 10.30 2.81
CA VAL A 279 8.22 9.28 3.83
C VAL A 279 9.53 9.12 4.59
N ASN A 280 9.51 9.31 5.90
CA ASN A 280 10.59 8.94 6.79
C ASN A 280 10.16 7.67 7.50
N ALA A 281 10.90 6.59 7.27
CA ALA A 281 10.55 5.28 7.81
C ALA A 281 11.74 4.62 8.50
N LYS A 282 11.42 3.66 9.36
CA LYS A 282 12.38 2.82 10.06
C LYS A 282 11.92 1.38 9.99
N MET A 283 12.76 0.49 9.48
CA MET A 283 12.56 -0.94 9.42
C MET A 283 13.59 -1.61 10.32
N GLY A 284 13.14 -2.28 11.38
CA GLY A 284 14.04 -2.75 12.42
C GLY A 284 14.83 -1.59 13.04
N GLN A 285 16.13 -1.56 12.80
CA GLN A 285 17.01 -0.46 13.19
C GLN A 285 17.39 0.47 12.04
N THR A 286 17.02 0.13 10.81
CA THR A 286 17.41 0.85 9.59
C THR A 286 16.44 1.99 9.26
N PRO A 287 16.85 3.26 9.39
CA PRO A 287 16.10 4.39 8.88
C PRO A 287 16.25 4.51 7.36
N PHE A 288 15.17 4.85 6.68
CA PHE A 288 15.18 5.12 5.24
C PHE A 288 14.18 6.21 4.87
N ARG A 289 14.35 6.77 3.68
CA ARG A 289 13.46 7.78 3.12
C ARG A 289 12.90 7.28 1.81
N VAL A 290 11.65 7.67 1.53
CA VAL A 290 10.99 7.36 0.26
C VAL A 290 10.33 8.62 -0.27
N GLN A 291 10.45 8.84 -1.58
CA GLN A 291 9.71 9.84 -2.34
C GLN A 291 9.17 9.17 -3.60
N GLY A 292 8.19 9.77 -4.25
CA GLY A 292 7.72 9.21 -5.51
C GLY A 292 6.31 9.60 -5.90
N SER A 293 5.69 8.74 -6.72
CA SER A 293 4.34 9.00 -7.20
C SER A 293 3.60 7.72 -7.58
N VAL A 294 2.28 7.82 -7.52
CA VAL A 294 1.33 6.87 -8.11
C VAL A 294 0.52 7.64 -9.14
N ALA A 295 0.70 7.37 -10.41
CA ALA A 295 0.03 8.08 -11.48
C ALA A 295 -0.30 7.17 -12.66
N LYS A 296 -1.24 7.60 -13.52
CA LYS A 296 -1.54 6.91 -14.76
C LYS A 296 -0.41 7.16 -15.76
N ASN A 297 0.24 6.09 -16.21
CA ASN A 297 1.25 6.18 -17.25
C ASN A 297 0.58 6.53 -18.59
N ALA A 298 0.92 7.68 -19.16
CA ALA A 298 0.31 8.18 -20.40
C ALA A 298 0.51 7.26 -21.61
N LYS A 299 1.62 6.49 -21.66
CA LYS A 299 1.94 5.58 -22.78
C LYS A 299 1.18 4.26 -22.71
N VAL A 300 0.95 3.75 -21.49
CA VAL A 300 0.38 2.41 -21.26
C VAL A 300 -1.09 2.48 -20.82
N GLY A 301 -1.55 3.67 -20.39
CA GLY A 301 -2.90 3.89 -19.92
C GLY A 301 -3.21 3.26 -18.54
N ARG A 302 -2.23 2.67 -17.87
CA ARG A 302 -2.36 1.99 -16.58
C ARG A 302 -1.67 2.77 -15.46
N ARG A 303 -2.11 2.57 -14.23
CA ARG A 303 -1.45 3.15 -13.05
C ARG A 303 -0.11 2.47 -12.80
N GLU A 304 0.86 3.28 -12.47
CA GLU A 304 2.23 2.90 -12.16
C GLU A 304 2.66 3.59 -10.87
N THR A 305 3.43 2.88 -10.07
CA THR A 305 4.06 3.43 -8.85
C THR A 305 5.55 3.55 -9.09
N VAL A 306 6.09 4.75 -8.88
CA VAL A 306 7.53 5.04 -8.99
C VAL A 306 7.99 5.58 -7.65
N LEU A 307 9.01 4.95 -7.06
CA LEU A 307 9.54 5.27 -5.73
C LEU A 307 11.06 5.39 -5.77
N ASP A 308 11.57 6.42 -5.13
CA ASP A 308 12.98 6.62 -4.86
C ASP A 308 13.26 6.36 -3.38
N PHE A 309 14.09 5.37 -3.10
CA PHE A 309 14.52 4.99 -1.76
C PHE A 309 15.92 5.52 -1.48
N ALA A 310 16.15 5.98 -0.26
CA ALA A 310 17.46 6.36 0.23
C ALA A 310 17.69 5.81 1.65
N ILE A 311 18.74 5.04 1.83
CA ILE A 311 19.21 4.49 3.11
C ILE A 311 20.57 5.10 3.39
N PRO A 312 20.64 6.27 4.03
CA PRO A 312 21.93 6.96 4.25
C PRO A 312 22.79 6.26 5.28
N ARG A 313 22.17 5.55 6.22
CA ARG A 313 22.84 4.83 7.29
C ARG A 313 21.88 3.77 7.85
N GLY A 314 22.05 2.54 7.46
CA GLY A 314 21.24 1.39 7.86
C GLY A 314 22.09 0.28 8.45
N ARG A 315 21.46 -0.87 8.65
CA ARG A 315 22.05 -2.13 9.09
C ARG A 315 21.76 -3.22 8.07
N VAL A 316 22.80 -3.88 7.59
CA VAL A 316 22.66 -4.91 6.57
C VAL A 316 21.82 -6.08 7.06
N GLU A 317 21.88 -6.42 8.33
CA GLU A 317 21.11 -7.51 8.93
C GLU A 317 19.60 -7.29 8.84
N ASP A 318 19.10 -6.06 8.90
CA ASP A 318 17.66 -5.78 8.75
C ASP A 318 17.19 -6.11 7.32
N ALA A 319 17.97 -5.73 6.31
CA ALA A 319 17.69 -6.07 4.93
C ALA A 319 17.80 -7.58 4.67
N LEU A 320 18.90 -8.20 5.14
CA LEU A 320 19.10 -9.64 4.98
C LEU A 320 18.02 -10.45 5.73
N TRP A 321 17.58 -9.99 6.91
CA TRP A 321 16.48 -10.62 7.63
C TRP A 321 15.18 -10.60 6.81
N LEU A 322 14.90 -9.50 6.12
CA LEU A 322 13.69 -9.39 5.33
C LEU A 322 13.73 -10.21 4.03
N PHE A 323 14.89 -10.26 3.36
CA PHE A 323 15.01 -10.84 2.01
C PHE A 323 15.62 -12.25 1.97
N ASN A 324 16.21 -12.74 3.07
CA ASN A 324 16.82 -14.06 3.14
C ASN A 324 15.92 -15.06 3.91
N THR A 325 15.96 -16.33 3.54
CA THR A 325 15.25 -17.42 4.21
C THR A 325 16.05 -18.04 5.36
N ALA A 326 17.34 -17.73 5.48
CA ALA A 326 18.20 -18.25 6.54
C ALA A 326 17.71 -17.84 7.94
N ALA A 327 17.85 -18.75 8.91
CA ALA A 327 17.45 -18.52 10.30
C ALA A 327 18.17 -17.36 10.99
N LYS A 328 19.32 -16.92 10.45
CA LYS A 328 20.09 -15.75 10.91
C LYS A 328 20.72 -15.07 9.70
N PRO A 329 20.79 -13.73 9.70
CA PRO A 329 21.49 -13.00 8.63
C PRO A 329 22.97 -13.40 8.58
N PRO A 330 23.55 -13.67 7.41
CA PRO A 330 24.98 -14.09 7.30
C PRO A 330 25.95 -12.97 7.65
N MET A 331 25.53 -11.71 7.56
CA MET A 331 26.32 -10.52 7.85
C MET A 331 25.57 -9.56 8.77
N ILE A 332 26.34 -8.77 9.50
CA ILE A 332 25.88 -7.67 10.36
C ILE A 332 26.77 -6.45 10.13
N GLY A 333 26.23 -5.26 10.27
CA GLY A 333 27.03 -4.04 10.20
C GLY A 333 26.34 -2.88 9.51
N PRO A 334 27.05 -1.74 9.40
CA PRO A 334 26.51 -0.56 8.76
C PRO A 334 26.37 -0.77 7.25
N ALA A 335 25.24 -0.31 6.73
CA ALA A 335 24.94 -0.35 5.30
C ALA A 335 24.35 0.98 4.84
N SER A 336 24.64 1.35 3.61
CA SER A 336 23.99 2.46 2.93
C SER A 336 23.52 2.04 1.55
N GLY A 337 22.59 2.79 0.98
CA GLY A 337 22.10 2.48 -0.35
C GLY A 337 21.04 3.44 -0.86
N SER A 338 20.74 3.27 -2.14
CA SER A 338 19.62 3.95 -2.79
C SER A 338 19.02 3.04 -3.86
N ALA A 339 17.74 3.21 -4.14
CA ALA A 339 17.06 2.45 -5.17
C ALA A 339 15.95 3.28 -5.83
N HIS A 340 15.89 3.21 -7.15
CA HIS A 340 14.75 3.66 -7.94
C HIS A 340 13.90 2.43 -8.26
N VAL A 341 12.67 2.43 -7.77
CA VAL A 341 11.74 1.30 -7.87
C VAL A 341 10.54 1.67 -8.72
N ARG A 342 10.20 0.83 -9.67
CA ARG A 342 9.06 0.97 -10.55
C ARG A 342 8.17 -0.26 -10.44
N ILE A 343 6.91 -0.02 -10.10
CA ILE A 343 5.91 -1.07 -9.92
C ILE A 343 4.78 -0.81 -10.92
N PRO A 344 4.76 -1.49 -12.06
CA PRO A 344 3.79 -1.22 -13.14
C PRO A 344 2.38 -1.68 -12.76
N LYS A 345 2.24 -2.64 -11.85
CA LYS A 345 0.94 -3.11 -11.35
C LYS A 345 1.10 -3.86 -10.04
N PHE A 346 0.30 -3.50 -9.02
CA PHE A 346 0.13 -4.33 -7.83
C PHE A 346 -0.78 -5.52 -8.14
N GLY A 347 -0.38 -6.73 -7.75
CA GLY A 347 -1.18 -7.93 -7.92
C GLY A 347 -0.37 -9.22 -7.92
N ALA A 348 -0.97 -10.33 -8.35
CA ALA A 348 -0.29 -11.61 -8.48
C ALA A 348 0.92 -11.47 -9.42
N GLY A 349 2.09 -11.93 -8.97
CA GLY A 349 3.35 -11.77 -9.70
C GLY A 349 4.04 -10.42 -9.47
N PHE A 350 3.77 -9.76 -8.35
CA PHE A 350 4.42 -8.49 -7.95
C PHE A 350 5.93 -8.49 -8.17
N LEU A 351 6.66 -9.53 -7.71
CA LEU A 351 8.11 -9.64 -7.89
C LEU A 351 8.53 -9.72 -9.36
N LYS A 352 7.72 -10.36 -10.21
CA LYS A 352 8.00 -10.45 -11.66
C LYS A 352 7.78 -9.13 -12.39
N GLY A 353 6.87 -8.29 -11.86
CA GLY A 353 6.60 -6.97 -12.39
C GLY A 353 7.49 -5.86 -11.82
N LEU A 354 8.19 -6.12 -10.73
CA LEU A 354 9.06 -5.16 -10.07
C LEU A 354 10.28 -4.85 -10.92
N GLU A 355 10.53 -3.57 -11.16
CA GLU A 355 11.78 -3.07 -11.72
C GLU A 355 12.49 -2.24 -10.65
N LEU A 356 13.75 -2.55 -10.38
CA LEU A 356 14.57 -1.81 -9.43
C LEU A 356 15.94 -1.54 -10.06
N ASN A 357 16.41 -0.30 -9.92
CA ASN A 357 17.81 0.06 -10.15
C ASN A 357 18.32 0.70 -8.85
N GLY A 358 19.33 0.12 -8.28
CA GLY A 358 19.84 0.59 -6.99
C GLY A 358 21.33 0.37 -6.85
N LYS A 359 21.85 0.86 -5.74
CA LYS A 359 23.21 0.62 -5.29
C LYS A 359 23.22 0.45 -3.78
N PHE A 360 24.14 -0.34 -3.30
CA PHE A 360 24.38 -0.52 -1.87
C PHE A 360 25.86 -0.58 -1.56
N GLU A 361 26.19 -0.25 -0.32
CA GLU A 361 27.54 -0.29 0.23
C GLU A 361 27.46 -0.76 1.68
N ILE A 362 28.34 -1.69 2.06
CA ILE A 362 28.53 -2.21 3.40
C ILE A 362 30.00 -2.04 3.73
N ALA A 363 30.31 -1.29 4.76
CA ALA A 363 31.66 -1.09 5.26
C ALA A 363 31.76 -1.67 6.68
N ASP A 364 32.89 -2.25 7.01
CA ASP A 364 33.18 -2.80 8.34
C ASP A 364 32.11 -3.83 8.82
N GLY A 365 31.59 -4.61 7.89
CA GLY A 365 30.58 -5.64 8.17
C GLY A 365 31.19 -6.87 8.84
N GLY A 366 30.60 -7.29 9.98
CA GLY A 366 30.93 -8.55 10.63
C GLY A 366 30.17 -9.72 10.01
N PHE A 367 30.65 -10.93 10.21
CA PHE A 367 30.02 -12.17 9.77
C PHE A 367 29.38 -12.90 10.94
N GLN A 368 28.29 -13.62 10.69
CA GLN A 368 27.74 -14.56 11.68
C GLN A 368 28.65 -15.77 11.85
N LYS A 369 28.60 -16.42 13.01
CA LYS A 369 29.55 -17.44 13.47
C LYS A 369 29.96 -18.47 12.41
N ASP A 370 29.00 -19.04 11.68
CA ASP A 370 29.26 -20.06 10.66
C ASP A 370 29.95 -19.49 9.40
N THR A 371 29.64 -18.25 9.06
CA THR A 371 30.27 -17.51 7.96
C THR A 371 31.61 -16.94 8.42
N GLN A 372 31.70 -16.48 9.67
CA GLN A 372 32.92 -15.93 10.29
C GLN A 372 34.10 -16.89 10.20
N ALA A 373 33.91 -18.16 10.60
CA ALA A 373 34.97 -19.17 10.51
C ALA A 373 35.49 -19.32 9.09
N LYS A 374 34.58 -19.38 8.09
CA LYS A 374 34.97 -19.50 6.67
C LYS A 374 35.76 -18.27 6.19
N MET A 375 35.34 -17.06 6.61
CA MET A 375 36.01 -15.82 6.21
C MET A 375 37.36 -15.64 6.90
N ASN A 376 37.48 -16.00 8.19
CA ASN A 376 38.77 -16.02 8.91
C ASN A 376 39.76 -16.93 8.23
N HIS A 377 39.36 -18.14 7.86
CA HIS A 377 40.23 -19.09 7.13
C HIS A 377 40.60 -18.59 5.73
N LEU A 378 39.66 -17.98 4.99
CA LEU A 378 39.95 -17.40 3.68
C LEU A 378 41.00 -16.28 3.79
N SER A 379 40.78 -15.36 4.74
CA SER A 379 41.65 -14.22 4.99
C SER A 379 43.06 -14.68 5.39
N ALA A 380 43.18 -15.57 6.37
CA ALA A 380 44.47 -16.10 6.82
C ALA A 380 45.28 -16.76 5.66
N ARG A 381 44.62 -17.61 4.88
CA ARG A 381 45.26 -18.23 3.71
C ARG A 381 45.64 -17.20 2.63
N ALA A 382 44.77 -16.20 2.41
CA ALA A 382 45.05 -15.15 1.44
C ALA A 382 46.21 -14.26 1.85
N GLN A 383 46.52 -14.19 3.14
CA GLN A 383 47.69 -13.50 3.74
C GLN A 383 48.92 -14.42 3.81
N GLY A 384 48.82 -15.72 3.48
CA GLY A 384 49.90 -16.70 3.62
C GLY A 384 50.15 -17.15 5.05
N ILE A 385 49.22 -16.92 5.96
CA ILE A 385 49.29 -17.35 7.37
C ILE A 385 48.99 -18.86 7.44
N LYS A 386 49.91 -19.64 8.04
CA LYS A 386 49.68 -21.07 8.29
C LYS A 386 48.69 -21.21 9.44
N ILE A 387 47.64 -22.04 9.18
CA ILE A 387 46.61 -22.37 10.19
C ILE A 387 47.00 -23.73 10.79
N ASP A 388 47.53 -23.69 12.02
CA ASP A 388 47.89 -24.91 12.76
C ASP A 388 46.71 -25.39 13.61
N ALA A 389 46.62 -26.70 13.87
CA ALA A 389 45.58 -27.28 14.73
C ALA A 389 45.70 -26.70 16.14
N GLY A 390 44.73 -25.91 16.57
CA GLY A 390 44.67 -25.25 17.87
C GLY A 390 44.91 -23.74 17.87
N ASN A 391 45.23 -23.14 16.72
CA ASN A 391 45.32 -21.70 16.56
C ASN A 391 44.24 -21.20 15.61
N GLU A 392 43.13 -20.70 16.16
CA GLU A 392 42.06 -20.14 15.32
C GLU A 392 42.53 -18.81 14.69
N PRO A 393 42.27 -18.61 13.38
CA PRO A 393 42.59 -17.35 12.72
C PRO A 393 41.86 -16.18 13.39
N ALA A 394 42.48 -14.98 13.36
CA ALA A 394 41.84 -13.78 13.86
C ALA A 394 40.49 -13.50 13.19
N GLU A 395 39.56 -12.99 13.96
CA GLU A 395 38.26 -12.55 13.42
C GLU A 395 38.47 -11.42 12.42
N VAL A 396 37.84 -11.58 11.25
CA VAL A 396 37.92 -10.59 10.17
C VAL A 396 36.54 -9.98 9.92
N THR A 397 36.57 -8.72 9.53
CA THR A 397 35.40 -8.00 9.01
C THR A 397 35.55 -7.80 7.51
N THR A 398 34.44 -7.51 6.84
CA THR A 398 34.48 -7.03 5.47
C THR A 398 34.96 -5.58 5.46
N GLU A 399 36.00 -5.27 4.71
CA GLU A 399 36.48 -3.89 4.56
C GLU A 399 35.57 -3.10 3.61
N ALA A 400 35.06 -3.78 2.58
CA ALA A 400 34.06 -3.22 1.65
C ALA A 400 33.25 -4.32 0.99
N LEU A 401 31.95 -4.08 0.81
CA LEU A 401 31.07 -4.83 -0.06
C LEU A 401 30.11 -3.86 -0.72
N ASP A 402 30.24 -3.66 -2.01
CA ASP A 402 29.40 -2.74 -2.77
C ASP A 402 29.00 -3.29 -4.13
N SER A 403 27.89 -2.85 -4.62
CA SER A 403 27.41 -3.15 -5.98
C SER A 403 26.31 -2.21 -6.42
N ASP A 404 26.23 -2.02 -7.74
CA ASP A 404 24.95 -1.70 -8.37
C ASP A 404 24.09 -2.97 -8.43
N VAL A 405 22.78 -2.82 -8.37
CA VAL A 405 21.81 -3.92 -8.48
C VAL A 405 20.65 -3.52 -9.39
N MET A 406 20.29 -4.40 -10.31
CA MET A 406 19.14 -4.23 -11.19
C MET A 406 18.21 -5.43 -11.03
N ILE A 407 16.95 -5.18 -10.60
CA ILE A 407 15.94 -6.23 -10.51
C ILE A 407 14.98 -6.08 -11.68
N ARG A 408 14.78 -7.15 -12.42
CA ARG A 408 13.81 -7.28 -13.51
C ARG A 408 13.32 -8.71 -13.64
N LYS A 409 12.02 -8.91 -13.85
CA LYS A 409 11.41 -10.24 -14.08
C LYS A 409 11.73 -11.27 -13.00
N GLY A 410 11.83 -10.83 -11.74
CA GLY A 410 12.11 -11.71 -10.61
C GLY A 410 13.59 -12.07 -10.41
N SER A 411 14.52 -11.50 -11.19
CA SER A 411 15.95 -11.74 -11.04
C SER A 411 16.70 -10.44 -10.74
N ALA A 412 17.58 -10.48 -9.77
CA ALA A 412 18.54 -9.41 -9.46
C ALA A 412 19.83 -9.66 -10.26
N TYR A 413 20.28 -8.67 -11.00
CA TYR A 413 21.54 -8.65 -11.72
C TYR A 413 22.51 -7.68 -11.06
N PHE A 414 23.73 -8.17 -10.83
CA PHE A 414 24.86 -7.42 -10.27
C PHE A 414 25.92 -7.28 -11.37
N PRO A 415 26.08 -6.09 -11.96
CA PRO A 415 27.07 -5.88 -13.02
C PRO A 415 28.50 -5.96 -12.50
N GLU A 416 28.74 -5.49 -11.27
CA GLU A 416 30.01 -5.57 -10.56
C GLU A 416 29.75 -5.60 -9.06
N LEU A 417 29.89 -6.76 -8.44
CA LEU A 417 29.88 -6.95 -7.00
C LEU A 417 31.32 -6.94 -6.51
N PHE A 418 31.70 -5.89 -5.81
CA PHE A 418 33.01 -5.78 -5.16
C PHE A 418 32.91 -6.28 -3.73
N PHE A 419 33.87 -7.09 -3.30
CA PHE A 419 33.97 -7.64 -1.97
C PHE A 419 35.44 -7.64 -1.52
N MET A 420 35.73 -7.13 -0.31
CA MET A 420 37.07 -7.05 0.24
C MET A 420 37.11 -7.46 1.72
N ILE A 421 38.07 -8.32 2.05
CA ILE A 421 38.46 -8.70 3.39
C ILE A 421 39.98 -8.59 3.51
N PRO A 422 40.57 -8.56 4.72
CA PRO A 422 42.03 -8.54 4.87
C PRO A 422 42.70 -9.66 4.07
N GLY A 423 43.58 -9.28 3.16
CA GLY A 423 44.35 -10.19 2.30
C GLY A 423 43.66 -10.69 1.04
N ALA A 424 42.40 -10.40 0.82
CA ALA A 424 41.69 -10.81 -0.38
C ALA A 424 40.63 -9.82 -0.85
N HIS A 425 40.50 -9.65 -2.15
CA HIS A 425 39.34 -8.96 -2.74
C HIS A 425 38.83 -9.70 -3.96
N ALA A 426 37.53 -9.60 -4.20
CA ALA A 426 36.86 -10.22 -5.33
C ALA A 426 36.02 -9.21 -6.11
N ARG A 427 35.93 -9.40 -7.41
CA ARG A 427 34.97 -8.72 -8.30
C ARG A 427 34.19 -9.78 -9.04
N LEU A 428 32.90 -9.79 -8.82
CA LEU A 428 31.96 -10.76 -9.37
C LEU A 428 30.90 -10.05 -10.19
N GLN A 429 30.37 -10.74 -11.19
CA GLN A 429 29.17 -10.31 -11.89
C GLN A 429 28.23 -11.50 -12.04
N GLY A 430 26.92 -11.25 -12.02
CA GLY A 430 25.99 -12.37 -12.17
C GLY A 430 24.59 -12.05 -11.73
N THR A 431 23.83 -13.09 -11.48
CA THR A 431 22.41 -13.02 -11.15
C THR A 431 22.09 -13.77 -9.88
N TYR A 432 21.03 -13.30 -9.19
CA TYR A 432 20.35 -13.96 -8.11
C TYR A 432 18.85 -14.01 -8.43
N ASP A 433 18.26 -15.19 -8.45
CA ASP A 433 16.85 -15.39 -8.71
C ASP A 433 16.07 -15.28 -7.40
N LEU A 434 15.05 -14.39 -7.37
CA LEU A 434 14.27 -14.09 -6.16
C LEU A 434 13.23 -15.16 -5.81
N ASP A 435 12.84 -15.99 -6.77
CA ASP A 435 11.87 -17.06 -6.57
C ASP A 435 12.55 -18.38 -6.14
N SER A 436 13.64 -18.77 -6.86
CA SER A 436 14.34 -20.03 -6.62
C SER A 436 15.53 -19.92 -5.66
N HIS A 437 15.91 -18.69 -5.27
CA HIS A 437 17.08 -18.40 -4.44
C HIS A 437 18.43 -18.90 -5.04
N GLU A 438 18.45 -19.16 -6.34
CA GLU A 438 19.64 -19.55 -7.03
C GLU A 438 20.56 -18.36 -7.34
N VAL A 439 21.85 -18.54 -7.03
CA VAL A 439 22.92 -17.61 -7.40
C VAL A 439 23.71 -18.16 -8.58
N LYS A 440 24.05 -17.28 -9.54
CA LYS A 440 24.93 -17.57 -10.69
C LYS A 440 25.84 -16.37 -10.89
N MET A 441 27.06 -16.44 -10.36
CA MET A 441 28.04 -15.37 -10.45
C MET A 441 29.39 -15.90 -10.96
N GLN A 442 30.14 -15.03 -11.60
CA GLN A 442 31.52 -15.32 -12.06
C GLN A 442 32.37 -14.07 -11.92
N GLY A 443 33.67 -14.27 -11.77
CA GLY A 443 34.60 -13.17 -11.70
C GLY A 443 36.00 -13.59 -11.27
N ASN A 444 36.68 -12.70 -10.58
CA ASN A 444 38.06 -12.92 -10.17
C ASN A 444 38.20 -12.67 -8.66
N LEU A 445 39.04 -13.48 -8.04
CA LEU A 445 39.54 -13.32 -6.68
C LEU A 445 41.01 -12.99 -6.75
N TRP A 446 41.46 -11.97 -6.05
CA TRP A 446 42.85 -11.61 -5.84
C TRP A 446 43.23 -11.85 -4.38
N THR A 447 44.45 -12.40 -4.17
CA THR A 447 45.01 -12.65 -2.83
C THR A 447 46.44 -12.06 -2.74
N LEU A 448 46.83 -11.64 -1.54
CA LEU A 448 48.14 -11.04 -1.28
C LEU A 448 49.25 -12.09 -1.33
N ALA A 449 49.01 -13.30 -0.81
CA ALA A 449 50.00 -14.35 -0.75
C ALA A 449 49.97 -15.25 -1.98
N THR A 450 51.15 -15.72 -2.35
CA THR A 450 51.35 -16.85 -3.26
C THR A 450 50.90 -18.11 -2.55
N ILE A 451 49.91 -18.82 -3.11
CA ILE A 451 49.41 -20.05 -2.52
C ILE A 451 50.43 -21.15 -2.74
N SER A 452 51.30 -21.41 -1.73
CA SER A 452 52.28 -22.51 -1.79
C SER A 452 51.64 -23.83 -1.35
N GLN A 453 52.10 -24.93 -1.95
CA GLN A 453 51.56 -26.30 -1.78
C GLN A 453 51.94 -26.98 -0.43
N ASP A 454 52.67 -26.35 0.48
CA ASP A 454 53.09 -26.96 1.73
C ASP A 454 52.05 -26.78 2.86
N SER A 455 50.99 -27.55 2.79
CA SER A 455 50.20 -27.89 3.98
C SER A 455 49.55 -29.23 3.81
N ASP A 456 50.35 -30.28 3.97
CA ASP A 456 49.87 -31.60 4.33
C ASP A 456 49.18 -31.47 5.73
N GLY A 457 47.88 -31.60 5.75
CA GLY A 457 47.22 -31.93 6.97
C GLY A 457 46.06 -31.12 7.49
N ILE A 458 45.11 -30.67 6.64
CA ILE A 458 43.77 -30.41 7.18
C ILE A 458 42.71 -30.93 6.19
N LYS A 459 42.30 -32.15 6.38
CA LYS A 459 41.03 -32.68 5.90
C LYS A 459 39.89 -32.11 6.76
N SER A 460 39.69 -30.80 6.73
CA SER A 460 38.59 -30.17 7.37
C SER A 460 37.39 -30.14 6.42
N ILE A 461 36.33 -30.83 6.80
CA ILE A 461 35.05 -30.98 6.08
C ILE A 461 34.36 -29.63 5.77
N LEU A 462 34.70 -28.57 6.52
CA LEU A 462 34.11 -27.24 6.38
C LEU A 462 34.62 -26.42 5.19
N LEU A 463 35.77 -26.72 4.61
CA LEU A 463 36.40 -25.92 3.56
C LEU A 463 36.37 -26.59 2.18
N LYS A 464 35.73 -27.75 2.06
CA LYS A 464 35.64 -28.48 0.79
C LYS A 464 35.25 -27.63 -0.44
N PRO A 465 34.34 -26.67 -0.33
CA PRO A 465 33.99 -25.82 -1.47
C PRO A 465 35.10 -24.85 -1.89
N ILE A 466 35.99 -24.44 -0.97
CA ILE A 466 37.06 -23.44 -1.21
C ILE A 466 38.42 -24.11 -1.48
N ASP A 467 38.56 -25.36 -1.09
CA ASP A 467 39.80 -26.16 -1.23
C ASP A 467 40.36 -26.21 -2.65
N PRO A 468 39.57 -26.27 -3.76
CA PRO A 468 40.08 -26.20 -5.12
C PRO A 468 40.82 -24.92 -5.46
N LEU A 469 40.49 -23.80 -4.80
CA LEU A 469 41.14 -22.49 -5.01
C LEU A 469 42.63 -22.51 -4.56
N PHE A 470 42.95 -23.29 -3.53
CA PHE A 470 44.23 -23.33 -2.86
C PHE A 470 45.10 -24.54 -3.24
N LYS A 471 44.61 -25.48 -4.08
CA LYS A 471 45.34 -26.67 -4.47
C LYS A 471 46.25 -26.52 -5.71
N ARG A 472 46.29 -25.38 -6.38
CA ARG A 472 47.07 -25.18 -7.60
C ARG A 472 48.18 -24.15 -7.41
N LYS A 473 49.41 -24.52 -7.94
CA LYS A 473 50.54 -23.62 -8.10
C LYS A 473 50.19 -22.50 -9.09
N HIS A 474 49.63 -21.43 -8.65
CA HIS A 474 49.62 -20.18 -9.41
C HIS A 474 50.14 -19.09 -8.48
N SER A 475 51.29 -18.62 -8.83
CA SER A 475 51.95 -17.52 -8.19
C SER A 475 51.09 -16.28 -8.27
N GLY A 476 50.61 -15.81 -7.12
CA GLY A 476 50.08 -14.50 -6.97
C GLY A 476 48.77 -14.25 -7.68
N ALA A 477 47.96 -13.74 -7.01
CA ALA A 477 47.16 -12.59 -7.22
C ALA A 477 45.82 -12.78 -7.96
N ARG A 478 45.62 -13.60 -8.94
CA ARG A 478 44.33 -13.62 -9.66
C ARG A 478 43.84 -15.02 -10.02
N VAL A 479 42.66 -15.37 -9.49
CA VAL A 479 41.99 -16.65 -9.76
C VAL A 479 40.60 -16.39 -10.26
N GLY A 480 40.26 -16.92 -11.45
CA GLY A 480 38.86 -16.90 -11.92
C GLY A 480 38.00 -17.82 -11.11
N ILE A 481 36.87 -17.32 -10.60
CA ILE A 481 35.92 -18.06 -9.76
C ILE A 481 34.51 -18.02 -10.31
N THR A 482 33.74 -19.06 -10.02
CA THR A 482 32.29 -19.12 -10.21
C THR A 482 31.59 -19.41 -8.90
N LEU A 483 30.42 -18.84 -8.72
CA LEU A 483 29.52 -19.09 -7.61
C LEU A 483 28.18 -19.52 -8.20
N SER A 484 27.66 -20.69 -7.82
CA SER A 484 26.44 -21.23 -8.40
C SER A 484 25.65 -22.09 -7.41
N GLY A 485 24.34 -22.24 -7.62
CA GLY A 485 23.43 -23.03 -6.81
C GLY A 485 22.67 -22.22 -5.79
N ASP A 486 22.17 -22.87 -4.76
CA ASP A 486 21.41 -22.24 -3.69
C ASP A 486 22.28 -21.26 -2.90
N VAL A 487 21.72 -20.05 -2.59
CA VAL A 487 22.44 -19.00 -1.86
C VAL A 487 22.87 -19.43 -0.45
N ASP A 488 22.12 -20.34 0.18
CA ASP A 488 22.43 -20.84 1.52
C ASP A 488 23.59 -21.88 1.49
N ASN A 489 23.79 -22.53 0.34
CA ASN A 489 24.88 -23.48 0.15
C ASN A 489 25.52 -23.38 -1.26
N PRO A 490 26.14 -22.25 -1.59
CA PRO A 490 26.66 -22.02 -2.91
C PRO A 490 27.87 -22.90 -3.23
N LYS A 491 27.94 -23.35 -4.48
CA LYS A 491 29.09 -24.10 -5.02
C LYS A 491 30.09 -23.12 -5.62
N ILE A 492 31.31 -23.16 -5.11
CA ILE A 492 32.44 -22.36 -5.64
C ILE A 492 33.22 -23.20 -6.60
N GLY A 493 33.36 -22.73 -7.84
CA GLY A 493 34.20 -23.32 -8.88
C GLY A 493 35.41 -22.44 -9.24
N VAL A 494 36.40 -23.01 -9.86
CA VAL A 494 37.60 -22.32 -10.39
C VAL A 494 37.56 -22.33 -11.92
N ILE A 495 37.66 -21.16 -12.53
CA ILE A 495 37.77 -21.02 -13.98
C ILE A 495 39.21 -21.26 -14.37
N LEU A 496 39.47 -22.33 -15.14
CA LEU A 496 40.75 -22.64 -15.68
C LEU A 496 40.92 -21.87 -17.00
N THR A 497 41.47 -20.68 -16.98
CA THR A 497 41.94 -19.99 -18.16
C THR A 497 43.29 -20.61 -18.56
N ARG A 498 43.38 -21.31 -19.68
CA ARG A 498 44.66 -21.55 -20.37
C ARG A 498 45.08 -20.21 -20.97
N ASP A 499 46.01 -19.51 -20.35
CA ASP A 499 46.75 -18.46 -21.02
C ASP A 499 47.47 -19.08 -22.22
N LYS A 500 46.94 -18.81 -23.40
CA LYS A 500 47.77 -18.92 -24.61
C LYS A 500 48.73 -17.73 -24.58
N THR A 501 49.92 -17.95 -24.07
CA THR A 501 51.05 -17.05 -24.34
C THR A 501 51.16 -16.88 -25.85
N PRO A 502 51.14 -15.66 -26.41
CA PRO A 502 51.46 -15.47 -27.79
C PRO A 502 52.95 -15.81 -27.93
N THR A 503 53.24 -16.88 -28.63
CA THR A 503 54.60 -17.17 -29.11
C THR A 503 54.98 -16.03 -30.04
N ALA A 504 55.97 -15.26 -29.64
CA ALA A 504 56.61 -14.31 -30.52
C ALA A 504 57.20 -15.11 -31.68
N THR A 505 56.65 -14.96 -32.86
CA THR A 505 57.26 -15.47 -34.11
C THR A 505 58.28 -14.44 -34.50
N ASP A 506 59.56 -14.83 -34.36
CA ASP A 506 60.68 -14.21 -35.04
C ASP A 506 60.35 -14.17 -36.50
N THR A 507 60.38 -12.99 -37.10
CA THR A 507 60.49 -12.83 -38.55
C THR A 507 61.76 -12.05 -38.86
N GLN A 508 62.66 -12.71 -39.59
CA GLN A 508 63.78 -12.12 -40.25
C GLN A 508 63.41 -10.95 -41.17
#